data_63d42fa20be3e3206aca9f9028b9142d
#
_entry.id   63d42fa20be3e3206aca9f9028b9142d
#
_cell.length_a   1.000
_cell.length_b   1.000
_cell.length_c   1.000
_cell.angle_alpha   90.00
_cell.angle_beta   90.00
_cell.angle_gamma   90.00
#
_symmetry.space_group_name_H-M   'P 1'
#
loop_
_entity.id
_entity.type
_entity.pdbx_description
1 polymer ?
#
loop_
_entity_poly.entity_id
_entity_poly.type
_entity_poly.pdbx_seq_one_letter_code
_entity_poly.pdbx_strand_id
1 'polypeptide(L)'
;MTLSRLARNGTRDFLRTPFAMLLALLVSSGTAFPVEVDFGIAKVLESLSLPVPDPGRPIVCHGFGCAYQTPIQLRPGDVAQIKRFFGRIQDAVDERRAIAAVFAWFEKRVAGEAGTTKAKARAGFGYAGDPSQFDCLDKTTNTIGLLAIVAQMGLLRYHMLDVPESRGGLGGLPHTTAVVRERDTGQKWAVDGWTHNNGEYPDIMRLERWRSES
;
A
#
# COMPACT_ATOMS: atom_id res chain seq x y z
N MET A 1 -79.86 -67.17 8.52
CA MET A 1 -80.30 -66.33 7.43
C MET A 1 -79.23 -65.26 7.24
N THR A 2 -78.50 -65.39 6.18
CA THR A 2 -78.23 -64.48 5.11
C THR A 2 -76.99 -63.60 5.27
N LEU A 3 -75.96 -63.99 4.49
CA LEU A 3 -75.10 -63.22 3.52
C LEU A 3 -74.18 -62.16 4.08
N SER A 4 -72.90 -62.43 4.14
CA SER A 4 -71.92 -62.29 3.03
C SER A 4 -71.75 -60.89 2.48
N ARG A 5 -70.59 -60.28 2.67
CA ARG A 5 -69.83 -59.75 1.57
C ARG A 5 -68.41 -59.36 2.03
N LEU A 6 -67.50 -59.82 1.23
CA LEU A 6 -66.06 -59.50 1.14
C LEU A 6 -65.81 -58.01 0.79
N ALA A 7 -64.88 -57.46 1.43
CA ALA A 7 -64.19 -56.29 0.84
C ALA A 7 -62.66 -56.40 1.01
N ARG A 8 -61.98 -56.34 -0.12
CA ARG A 8 -60.58 -56.57 -0.35
C ARG A 8 -59.72 -55.49 0.33
N ASN A 9 -58.70 -55.98 1.01
CA ASN A 9 -57.57 -55.16 1.44
C ASN A 9 -56.70 -54.78 0.22
N GLY A 10 -56.59 -53.49 -0.06
CA GLY A 10 -55.59 -52.92 -0.99
C GLY A 10 -54.43 -52.33 -0.20
N THR A 11 -53.38 -53.10 -0.11
CA THR A 11 -52.08 -52.59 0.39
C THR A 11 -51.53 -51.62 -0.59
N ARG A 12 -51.46 -50.37 -0.18
CA ARG A 12 -50.68 -49.35 -0.90
C ARG A 12 -49.28 -49.33 -0.33
N ASP A 13 -48.35 -49.89 -1.09
CA ASP A 13 -46.90 -49.73 -0.88
C ASP A 13 -46.52 -48.29 -1.04
N PHE A 14 -46.18 -47.61 0.06
CA PHE A 14 -45.49 -46.30 0.03
C PHE A 14 -44.03 -46.56 -0.23
N LEU A 15 -43.62 -46.39 -1.49
CA LEU A 15 -42.23 -46.24 -1.87
C LEU A 15 -41.63 -45.04 -1.15
N ARG A 16 -40.80 -45.29 -0.14
CA ARG A 16 -39.93 -44.33 0.51
C ARG A 16 -38.75 -44.07 -0.43
N THR A 17 -38.81 -42.99 -1.20
CA THR A 17 -37.65 -42.43 -1.86
C THR A 17 -36.76 -41.76 -0.80
N PRO A 18 -35.46 -42.08 -0.71
CA PRO A 18 -34.54 -41.35 0.11
C PRO A 18 -34.28 -39.99 -0.53
N PHE A 19 -34.66 -38.91 0.15
CA PHE A 19 -34.28 -37.53 -0.19
C PHE A 19 -32.77 -37.41 0.05
N ALA A 20 -31.99 -37.60 -1.01
CA ALA A 20 -30.58 -37.29 -0.99
C ALA A 20 -30.42 -35.75 -0.91
N MET A 21 -30.17 -35.28 0.30
CA MET A 21 -29.85 -33.86 0.56
C MET A 21 -28.48 -33.58 -0.02
N LEU A 22 -28.47 -33.08 -1.24
CA LEU A 22 -27.24 -32.62 -1.92
C LEU A 22 -26.79 -31.33 -1.22
N LEU A 23 -25.85 -31.46 -0.27
CA LEU A 23 -25.17 -30.32 0.36
C LEU A 23 -24.26 -29.68 -0.68
N ALA A 24 -24.77 -28.68 -1.39
CA ALA A 24 -23.96 -27.86 -2.29
C ALA A 24 -23.00 -27.04 -1.43
N LEU A 25 -21.76 -27.49 -1.34
CA LEU A 25 -20.63 -26.68 -0.87
C LEU A 25 -20.45 -25.52 -1.86
N LEU A 26 -21.03 -24.37 -1.52
CA LEU A 26 -20.67 -23.10 -2.14
C LEU A 26 -19.22 -22.80 -1.79
N VAL A 27 -18.30 -23.31 -2.60
CA VAL A 27 -16.92 -22.79 -2.64
C VAL A 27 -17.04 -21.37 -3.16
N SER A 28 -17.08 -20.42 -2.23
CA SER A 28 -16.93 -18.99 -2.54
C SER A 28 -15.53 -18.82 -3.11
N SER A 29 -15.40 -18.98 -4.41
CA SER A 29 -14.23 -18.54 -5.16
C SER A 29 -14.20 -17.02 -5.01
N GLY A 30 -13.46 -16.51 -4.02
CA GLY A 30 -13.15 -15.12 -3.91
C GLY A 30 -12.43 -14.74 -5.21
N THR A 31 -13.17 -14.21 -6.16
CA THR A 31 -12.59 -13.52 -7.30
C THR A 31 -11.82 -12.35 -6.73
N ALA A 32 -10.50 -12.49 -6.66
CA ALA A 32 -9.62 -11.34 -6.50
C ALA A 32 -9.94 -10.43 -7.68
N PHE A 33 -10.73 -9.38 -7.44
CA PHE A 33 -10.89 -8.32 -8.43
C PHE A 33 -9.49 -7.80 -8.70
N PRO A 34 -9.08 -7.67 -9.97
CA PRO A 34 -7.85 -6.98 -10.28
C PRO A 34 -7.99 -5.59 -9.64
N VAL A 35 -7.07 -5.23 -8.74
CA VAL A 35 -7.04 -3.90 -8.16
C VAL A 35 -6.81 -2.95 -9.33
N GLU A 36 -7.84 -2.23 -9.72
CA GLU A 36 -7.74 -1.22 -10.75
C GLU A 36 -6.82 -0.15 -10.22
N VAL A 37 -5.58 -0.15 -10.73
CA VAL A 37 -4.59 0.87 -10.36
C VAL A 37 -5.13 2.20 -10.86
N ASP A 38 -5.38 3.13 -9.95
CA ASP A 38 -5.80 4.48 -10.30
C ASP A 38 -4.88 5.00 -11.42
N PHE A 39 -5.48 5.49 -12.50
CA PHE A 39 -4.76 5.99 -13.68
C PHE A 39 -3.68 7.02 -13.31
N GLY A 40 -3.89 7.80 -12.23
CA GLY A 40 -2.89 8.71 -11.67
C GLY A 40 -1.66 7.99 -11.13
N ILE A 41 -1.85 6.89 -10.41
CA ILE A 41 -0.75 6.08 -9.85
C ILE A 41 0.04 5.40 -10.97
N ALA A 42 -0.68 4.82 -11.95
CA ALA A 42 -0.03 4.18 -13.08
C ALA A 42 0.89 5.15 -13.83
N LYS A 43 0.42 6.38 -14.09
CA LYS A 43 1.24 7.43 -14.73
C LYS A 43 2.46 7.83 -13.91
N VAL A 44 2.33 7.96 -12.59
CA VAL A 44 3.45 8.29 -11.71
C VAL A 44 4.51 7.19 -11.78
N LEU A 45 4.10 5.94 -11.65
CA LEU A 45 5.01 4.80 -11.70
C LEU A 45 5.67 4.67 -13.07
N GLU A 46 4.91 4.84 -14.16
CA GLU A 46 5.43 4.85 -15.52
C GLU A 46 6.48 5.95 -15.74
N SER A 47 6.22 7.17 -15.26
CA SER A 47 7.15 8.29 -15.37
C SER A 47 8.49 8.05 -14.67
N LEU A 48 8.50 7.15 -13.68
CA LEU A 48 9.67 6.76 -12.91
C LEU A 48 10.27 5.43 -13.37
N SER A 49 9.71 4.80 -14.40
CA SER A 49 10.06 3.43 -14.84
C SER A 49 9.97 2.41 -13.71
N LEU A 50 9.03 2.61 -12.78
CA LEU A 50 8.78 1.71 -11.65
C LEU A 50 7.63 0.74 -11.98
N PRO A 51 7.74 -0.54 -11.61
CA PRO A 51 6.63 -1.46 -11.69
C PRO A 51 5.53 -1.08 -10.69
N VAL A 52 4.29 -1.44 -11.01
CA VAL A 52 3.21 -1.38 -10.02
C VAL A 52 3.58 -2.26 -8.84
N PRO A 53 3.65 -1.71 -7.61
CA PRO A 53 4.06 -2.49 -6.46
C PRO A 53 3.02 -3.57 -6.12
N ASP A 54 3.49 -4.76 -5.80
CA ASP A 54 2.67 -5.80 -5.18
C ASP A 54 2.44 -5.43 -3.71
N PRO A 55 1.19 -5.25 -3.27
CA PRO A 55 0.88 -4.91 -1.88
C PRO A 55 1.41 -5.92 -0.85
N GLY A 56 1.60 -7.18 -1.25
CA GLY A 56 2.16 -8.22 -0.40
C GLY A 56 3.69 -8.29 -0.44
N ARG A 57 4.31 -7.74 -1.49
CA ARG A 57 5.76 -7.86 -1.75
C ARG A 57 6.38 -6.56 -2.27
N PRO A 58 6.35 -5.47 -1.48
CA PRO A 58 7.06 -4.25 -1.88
C PRO A 58 8.56 -4.48 -2.01
N ILE A 59 9.17 -3.67 -2.88
CA ILE A 59 10.62 -3.60 -3.03
C ILE A 59 11.10 -2.35 -2.32
N VAL A 60 12.15 -2.48 -1.50
CA VAL A 60 12.84 -1.37 -0.86
C VAL A 60 14.13 -1.06 -1.61
N CYS A 61 14.22 0.13 -2.17
CA CYS A 61 15.43 0.70 -2.77
C CYS A 61 16.36 1.23 -1.68
N HIS A 62 17.67 0.95 -1.78
CA HIS A 62 18.68 1.48 -0.88
C HIS A 62 20.06 1.49 -1.52
N GLY A 63 21.05 2.16 -0.89
CA GLY A 63 22.43 2.20 -1.35
C GLY A 63 22.71 3.24 -2.41
N PHE A 64 21.89 4.28 -2.50
CA PHE A 64 21.95 5.39 -3.45
C PHE A 64 21.53 5.03 -4.88
N GLY A 65 20.53 5.73 -5.36
CA GLY A 65 20.00 5.54 -6.72
C GLY A 65 19.36 4.17 -6.94
N CYS A 66 18.84 3.56 -5.88
CA CYS A 66 18.25 2.20 -5.94
C CYS A 66 19.26 1.12 -6.40
N ALA A 67 20.56 1.28 -6.01
CA ALA A 67 21.61 0.33 -6.36
C ALA A 67 21.34 -1.07 -5.81
N TYR A 68 20.64 -1.15 -4.67
CA TYR A 68 20.16 -2.38 -4.09
C TYR A 68 18.63 -2.36 -3.99
N GLN A 69 18.03 -3.51 -4.23
CA GLN A 69 16.59 -3.71 -4.19
C GLN A 69 16.27 -4.93 -3.33
N THR A 70 15.67 -4.69 -2.17
CA THR A 70 15.30 -5.77 -1.25
C THR A 70 13.80 -6.02 -1.31
N PRO A 71 13.34 -7.19 -1.80
CA PRO A 71 11.93 -7.55 -1.74
C PRO A 71 11.54 -7.88 -0.30
N ILE A 72 10.44 -7.28 0.17
CA ILE A 72 9.91 -7.45 1.52
C ILE A 72 8.62 -8.26 1.45
N GLN A 73 8.45 -9.22 2.36
CA GLN A 73 7.18 -9.91 2.51
C GLN A 73 6.34 -9.25 3.61
N LEU A 74 5.25 -8.56 3.21
CA LEU A 74 4.27 -8.07 4.17
C LEU A 74 3.35 -9.20 4.60
N ARG A 75 3.26 -9.40 5.91
CA ARG A 75 2.39 -10.40 6.53
C ARG A 75 0.98 -9.84 6.73
N PRO A 76 -0.05 -10.66 6.94
CA PRO A 76 -1.40 -10.17 7.22
C PRO A 76 -1.47 -9.16 8.38
N GLY A 77 -0.63 -9.31 9.41
CA GLY A 77 -0.50 -8.37 10.51
C GLY A 77 0.03 -7.00 10.08
N ASP A 78 0.96 -6.96 9.13
CA ASP A 78 1.50 -5.72 8.57
C ASP A 78 0.42 -4.97 7.78
N VAL A 79 -0.34 -5.69 6.95
CA VAL A 79 -1.48 -5.14 6.20
C VAL A 79 -2.55 -4.59 7.16
N ALA A 80 -2.86 -5.32 8.23
CA ALA A 80 -3.79 -4.86 9.26
C ALA A 80 -3.27 -3.62 9.99
N GLN A 81 -1.96 -3.51 10.20
CA GLN A 81 -1.34 -2.33 10.81
C GLN A 81 -1.40 -1.10 9.89
N ILE A 82 -1.13 -1.26 8.59
CA ILE A 82 -1.32 -0.19 7.60
C ILE A 82 -2.76 0.33 7.66
N LYS A 83 -3.75 -0.56 7.60
CA LYS A 83 -5.17 -0.18 7.67
C LYS A 83 -5.53 0.58 8.95
N ARG A 84 -4.90 0.25 10.10
CA ARG A 84 -5.16 0.93 11.36
C ARG A 84 -4.76 2.42 11.35
N PHE A 85 -3.67 2.79 10.66
CA PHE A 85 -3.29 4.19 10.51
C PHE A 85 -4.36 5.03 9.84
N PHE A 86 -5.14 4.43 8.93
CA PHE A 86 -6.19 5.10 8.16
C PHE A 86 -7.62 4.86 8.71
N GLY A 87 -7.75 4.26 9.90
CA GLY A 87 -9.06 3.84 10.45
C GLY A 87 -9.99 5.00 10.85
N ARG A 88 -9.45 6.18 11.17
CA ARG A 88 -10.20 7.33 11.70
C ARG A 88 -9.85 8.63 10.99
N ILE A 89 -9.94 8.63 9.67
CA ILE A 89 -9.63 9.82 8.86
C ILE A 89 -10.91 10.61 8.62
N GLN A 90 -10.94 11.87 9.05
CA GLN A 90 -12.08 12.77 8.92
C GLN A 90 -11.85 13.83 7.83
N ASP A 91 -10.60 14.21 7.59
CA ASP A 91 -10.22 15.25 6.63
C ASP A 91 -8.82 14.98 6.02
N ALA A 92 -8.40 15.89 5.15
CA ALA A 92 -7.10 15.84 4.50
C ALA A 92 -5.92 16.01 5.48
N VAL A 93 -6.13 16.71 6.60
CA VAL A 93 -5.08 16.89 7.63
C VAL A 93 -4.84 15.58 8.38
N ASP A 94 -5.92 14.89 8.74
CA ASP A 94 -5.82 13.58 9.38
C ASP A 94 -5.15 12.57 8.46
N GLU A 95 -5.46 12.61 7.15
CA GLU A 95 -4.84 11.69 6.19
C GLU A 95 -3.33 11.96 6.04
N ARG A 96 -2.89 13.22 6.04
CA ARG A 96 -1.44 13.54 6.06
C ARG A 96 -0.75 13.04 7.32
N ARG A 97 -1.40 13.11 8.49
CA ARG A 97 -0.86 12.52 9.72
C ARG A 97 -0.75 11.00 9.63
N ALA A 98 -1.75 10.35 9.01
CA ALA A 98 -1.72 8.90 8.78
C ALA A 98 -0.62 8.51 7.79
N ILE A 99 -0.41 9.29 6.72
CA ILE A 99 0.70 9.13 5.77
C ILE A 99 2.04 9.21 6.51
N ALA A 100 2.25 10.23 7.36
CA ALA A 100 3.48 10.35 8.14
C ALA A 100 3.69 9.14 9.08
N ALA A 101 2.64 8.70 9.74
CA ALA A 101 2.71 7.59 10.69
C ALA A 101 2.99 6.25 9.99
N VAL A 102 2.32 5.96 8.86
CA VAL A 102 2.56 4.72 8.13
C VAL A 102 3.95 4.71 7.49
N PHE A 103 4.46 5.86 7.02
CA PHE A 103 5.83 5.99 6.52
C PHE A 103 6.85 5.60 7.61
N ALA A 104 6.79 6.23 8.77
CA ALA A 104 7.71 5.98 9.87
C ALA A 104 7.65 4.51 10.37
N TRP A 105 6.45 3.96 10.43
CA TRP A 105 6.25 2.56 10.77
C TRP A 105 6.83 1.62 9.71
N PHE A 106 6.58 1.90 8.43
CA PHE A 106 7.05 1.07 7.32
C PHE A 106 8.56 1.00 7.27
N GLU A 107 9.24 2.13 7.40
CA GLU A 107 10.70 2.18 7.44
C GLU A 107 11.27 1.30 8.57
N LYS A 108 10.71 1.39 9.79
CA LYS A 108 11.11 0.53 10.91
C LYS A 108 10.84 -0.94 10.63
N ARG A 109 9.67 -1.23 10.03
CA ARG A 109 9.23 -2.60 9.73
C ARG A 109 10.16 -3.30 8.73
N VAL A 110 10.63 -2.59 7.72
CA VAL A 110 11.45 -3.17 6.64
C VAL A 110 12.95 -3.11 6.93
N ALA A 111 13.38 -2.27 7.85
CA ALA A 111 14.78 -1.95 8.08
C ALA A 111 15.66 -3.16 8.41
N GLY A 112 15.13 -4.15 9.14
CA GLY A 112 15.88 -5.36 9.47
C GLY A 112 16.15 -6.24 8.25
N GLU A 113 15.17 -6.36 7.35
CA GLU A 113 15.31 -7.16 6.12
C GLU A 113 16.16 -6.43 5.07
N ALA A 114 16.01 -5.11 4.95
CA ALA A 114 16.78 -4.29 4.02
C ALA A 114 18.19 -3.90 4.54
N GLY A 115 18.51 -4.17 5.81
CA GLY A 115 19.80 -3.81 6.40
C GLY A 115 19.95 -2.30 6.72
N THR A 116 18.86 -1.53 6.70
CA THR A 116 18.87 -0.06 6.76
C THR A 116 18.54 0.53 8.13
N THR A 117 18.62 -0.28 9.19
CA THR A 117 18.26 0.12 10.57
C THR A 117 18.99 1.38 11.05
N LYS A 118 20.22 1.61 10.57
CA LYS A 118 21.09 2.73 10.97
C LYS A 118 21.19 3.83 9.90
N ALA A 119 20.28 3.82 8.92
CA ALA A 119 20.30 4.85 7.88
C ALA A 119 20.07 6.24 8.48
N LYS A 120 20.95 7.18 8.07
CA LYS A 120 21.03 8.52 8.63
C LYS A 120 20.24 9.52 7.80
N ALA A 121 19.79 10.56 8.49
CA ALA A 121 19.28 11.76 7.83
C ALA A 121 20.33 12.36 6.87
N ARG A 122 19.88 12.79 5.70
CA ARG A 122 20.69 13.53 4.72
C ARG A 122 22.01 12.85 4.39
N ALA A 123 22.03 11.52 4.29
CA ALA A 123 23.22 10.80 3.88
C ALA A 123 23.72 11.33 2.53
N GLY A 124 24.91 11.92 2.54
CA GLY A 124 25.52 12.54 1.34
C GLY A 124 26.34 11.52 0.53
N PHE A 125 26.95 11.99 -0.55
CA PHE A 125 27.70 11.14 -1.49
C PHE A 125 28.82 10.30 -0.87
N GLY A 126 29.33 10.67 0.31
CA GLY A 126 30.30 9.84 1.04
C GLY A 126 29.79 8.45 1.44
N TYR A 127 28.47 8.25 1.36
CA TYR A 127 27.80 6.98 1.62
C TYR A 127 27.34 6.28 0.34
N ALA A 128 27.68 6.79 -0.85
CA ALA A 128 27.27 6.17 -2.11
C ALA A 128 27.78 4.72 -2.20
N GLY A 129 26.87 3.80 -2.47
CA GLY A 129 27.14 2.38 -2.50
C GLY A 129 27.10 1.66 -1.14
N ASP A 130 26.91 2.38 -0.03
CA ASP A 130 26.66 1.76 1.27
C ASP A 130 25.22 1.21 1.32
N PRO A 131 25.02 -0.13 1.35
CA PRO A 131 23.69 -0.73 1.33
C PRO A 131 22.87 -0.42 2.58
N SER A 132 23.46 0.14 3.63
CA SER A 132 22.73 0.50 4.84
C SER A 132 22.15 1.90 4.82
N GLN A 133 22.40 2.69 3.76
CA GLN A 133 22.04 4.09 3.66
C GLN A 133 21.06 4.35 2.51
N PHE A 134 20.43 5.53 2.56
CA PHE A 134 19.51 6.02 1.54
C PHE A 134 19.98 7.38 1.02
N ASP A 135 19.88 7.61 -0.28
CA ASP A 135 19.80 8.95 -0.82
C ASP A 135 18.35 9.46 -0.91
N CYS A 136 18.17 10.67 -1.43
CA CYS A 136 16.83 11.24 -1.61
C CYS A 136 16.00 10.46 -2.66
N LEU A 137 16.65 9.87 -3.65
CA LEU A 137 15.96 9.07 -4.68
C LEU A 137 15.45 7.76 -4.11
N ASP A 138 16.25 7.06 -3.30
CA ASP A 138 15.83 5.84 -2.59
C ASP A 138 14.60 6.12 -1.71
N LYS A 139 14.66 7.18 -0.89
CA LYS A 139 13.56 7.58 0.00
C LYS A 139 12.31 7.96 -0.78
N THR A 140 12.46 8.72 -1.86
CA THR A 140 11.34 9.11 -2.73
C THR A 140 10.69 7.89 -3.36
N THR A 141 11.49 6.98 -3.93
CA THR A 141 11.01 5.74 -4.57
C THR A 141 10.26 4.85 -3.57
N ASN A 142 10.83 4.65 -2.38
CA ASN A 142 10.21 3.86 -1.32
C ASN A 142 8.90 4.49 -0.82
N THR A 143 8.85 5.82 -0.72
CA THR A 143 7.64 6.56 -0.34
C THR A 143 6.54 6.39 -1.38
N ILE A 144 6.87 6.53 -2.67
CA ILE A 144 5.93 6.32 -3.78
C ILE A 144 5.41 4.88 -3.76
N GLY A 145 6.29 3.89 -3.60
CA GLY A 145 5.92 2.48 -3.51
C GLY A 145 4.94 2.21 -2.36
N LEU A 146 5.22 2.74 -1.17
CA LEU A 146 4.33 2.64 -0.01
C LEU A 146 2.98 3.32 -0.27
N LEU A 147 2.98 4.55 -0.77
CA LEU A 147 1.75 5.29 -1.04
C LEU A 147 0.91 4.65 -2.15
N ALA A 148 1.54 4.03 -3.15
CA ALA A 148 0.85 3.26 -4.17
C ALA A 148 0.15 2.03 -3.58
N ILE A 149 0.78 1.33 -2.63
CA ILE A 149 0.17 0.22 -1.89
C ILE A 149 -1.02 0.71 -1.05
N VAL A 150 -0.86 1.82 -0.33
CA VAL A 150 -1.93 2.43 0.49
C VAL A 150 -3.12 2.83 -0.40
N ALA A 151 -2.85 3.40 -1.58
CA ALA A 151 -3.87 3.76 -2.56
C ALA A 151 -4.58 2.54 -3.16
N GLN A 152 -3.84 1.47 -3.50
CA GLN A 152 -4.42 0.21 -3.97
C GLN A 152 -5.31 -0.46 -2.91
N MET A 153 -5.04 -0.23 -1.62
CA MET A 153 -5.92 -0.66 -0.52
C MET A 153 -7.16 0.22 -0.36
N GLY A 154 -7.33 1.29 -1.17
CA GLY A 154 -8.44 2.24 -1.07
C GLY A 154 -8.39 3.12 0.17
N LEU A 155 -7.21 3.34 0.74
CA LEU A 155 -7.05 4.06 2.01
C LEU A 155 -6.81 5.56 1.83
N LEU A 156 -6.34 6.01 0.66
CA LEU A 156 -6.20 7.43 0.33
C LEU A 156 -7.54 8.00 -0.16
N ARG A 157 -8.24 8.71 0.69
CA ARG A 157 -9.57 9.30 0.41
C ARG A 157 -9.47 10.77 0.00
N TYR A 158 -8.61 11.51 0.64
CA TYR A 158 -8.45 12.96 0.47
C TYR A 158 -7.26 13.33 -0.42
N HIS A 159 -6.30 12.41 -0.59
CA HIS A 159 -5.14 12.63 -1.45
C HIS A 159 -5.05 11.59 -2.55
N MET A 160 -4.27 11.91 -3.55
CA MET A 160 -3.83 11.00 -4.59
C MET A 160 -2.32 11.19 -4.81
N LEU A 161 -1.66 10.14 -5.28
CA LEU A 161 -0.25 10.23 -5.67
C LEU A 161 -0.12 11.22 -6.82
N ASP A 162 0.95 12.02 -6.79
CA ASP A 162 1.30 12.93 -7.89
C ASP A 162 2.76 12.68 -8.31
N VAL A 163 3.16 13.26 -9.42
CA VAL A 163 4.53 13.16 -9.93
C VAL A 163 5.51 13.71 -8.88
N PRO A 164 6.60 12.98 -8.56
CA PRO A 164 7.62 13.47 -7.64
C PRO A 164 8.24 14.76 -8.15
N GLU A 165 8.76 15.55 -7.23
CA GLU A 165 9.32 16.85 -7.53
C GLU A 165 10.78 16.89 -7.13
N SER A 166 11.59 17.62 -7.92
CA SER A 166 13.00 17.86 -7.62
C SER A 166 13.28 19.35 -7.49
N ARG A 167 14.19 19.71 -6.58
CA ARG A 167 14.69 21.07 -6.39
C ARG A 167 16.22 21.08 -6.38
N GLY A 168 16.84 22.26 -6.52
CA GLY A 168 18.28 22.39 -6.65
C GLY A 168 18.75 22.08 -8.08
N GLY A 169 20.08 22.02 -8.28
CA GLY A 169 20.68 21.64 -9.58
C GLY A 169 21.62 22.67 -10.16
N LEU A 170 21.39 23.96 -10.03
CA LEU A 170 22.38 25.01 -10.43
C LEU A 170 23.22 25.41 -9.20
N GLY A 171 24.30 24.67 -8.96
CA GLY A 171 25.24 24.96 -7.85
C GLY A 171 24.92 24.25 -6.52
N GLY A 172 23.80 23.50 -6.44
CA GLY A 172 23.44 22.64 -5.31
C GLY A 172 23.17 21.20 -5.74
N LEU A 173 23.18 20.29 -4.78
CA LEU A 173 22.78 18.89 -5.03
C LEU A 173 21.28 18.83 -5.31
N PRO A 174 20.86 18.14 -6.39
CA PRO A 174 19.43 17.92 -6.62
C PRO A 174 18.86 17.14 -5.45
N HIS A 175 17.69 17.57 -4.95
CA HIS A 175 16.93 16.87 -3.93
C HIS A 175 15.53 16.56 -4.44
N THR A 176 15.11 15.33 -4.29
CA THR A 176 13.82 14.82 -4.80
C THR A 176 12.93 14.38 -3.65
N THR A 177 11.62 14.58 -3.80
CA THR A 177 10.60 14.17 -2.83
C THR A 177 9.39 13.55 -3.51
N ALA A 178 8.72 12.65 -2.81
CA ALA A 178 7.39 12.18 -3.22
C ALA A 178 6.36 13.31 -3.03
N VAL A 179 5.32 13.29 -3.85
CA VAL A 179 4.26 14.30 -3.82
C VAL A 179 2.90 13.63 -3.74
N VAL A 180 2.05 14.15 -2.88
CA VAL A 180 0.62 13.85 -2.87
C VAL A 180 -0.17 15.12 -3.18
N ARG A 181 -1.28 14.97 -3.91
CA ARG A 181 -2.18 16.06 -4.25
C ARG A 181 -3.53 15.87 -3.56
N GLU A 182 -3.95 16.89 -2.84
CA GLU A 182 -5.27 16.92 -2.21
C GLU A 182 -6.37 16.98 -3.29
N ARG A 183 -7.37 16.12 -3.19
CA ARG A 183 -8.37 15.92 -4.25
C ARG A 183 -9.27 17.14 -4.45
N ASP A 184 -9.73 17.74 -3.35
CA ASP A 184 -10.73 18.81 -3.40
C ASP A 184 -10.12 20.17 -3.77
N THR A 185 -8.90 20.44 -3.31
CA THR A 185 -8.24 21.74 -3.48
C THR A 185 -7.20 21.75 -4.60
N GLY A 186 -6.72 20.59 -5.01
CA GLY A 186 -5.59 20.45 -5.91
C GLY A 186 -4.24 20.81 -5.27
N GLN A 187 -4.22 21.19 -3.97
CA GLN A 187 -2.99 21.55 -3.26
C GLN A 187 -2.02 20.36 -3.23
N LYS A 188 -0.78 20.61 -3.63
CA LYS A 188 0.30 19.63 -3.60
C LYS A 188 1.08 19.69 -2.30
N TRP A 189 1.48 18.52 -1.81
CA TRP A 189 2.22 18.33 -0.58
C TRP A 189 3.43 17.45 -0.83
N ALA A 190 4.62 17.92 -0.46
CA ALA A 190 5.82 17.10 -0.41
C ALA A 190 5.72 16.12 0.76
N VAL A 191 6.24 14.89 0.57
CA VAL A 191 6.40 13.87 1.61
C VAL A 191 7.88 13.48 1.61
N ASP A 192 8.67 14.21 2.39
CA ASP A 192 10.13 14.16 2.36
C ASP A 192 10.69 13.43 3.59
N GLY A 193 11.12 12.20 3.40
CA GLY A 193 11.73 11.38 4.45
C GLY A 193 13.26 11.43 4.49
N TRP A 194 13.93 12.04 3.49
CA TRP A 194 15.39 12.05 3.44
C TRP A 194 16.03 12.94 4.50
N THR A 195 15.31 13.95 4.95
CA THR A 195 15.75 14.89 5.98
C THR A 195 15.81 14.28 7.39
N HIS A 196 15.32 13.07 7.54
CA HIS A 196 15.16 12.36 8.83
C HIS A 196 15.90 11.02 8.85
N ASN A 197 16.24 10.55 10.06
CA ASN A 197 16.78 9.21 10.25
C ASN A 197 15.73 8.15 9.90
N ASN A 198 16.20 6.93 9.66
CA ASN A 198 15.29 5.82 9.34
C ASN A 198 14.23 5.61 10.43
N GLY A 199 12.98 5.56 10.01
CA GLY A 199 11.83 5.35 10.89
C GLY A 199 11.36 6.56 11.68
N GLU A 200 11.87 7.76 11.40
CA GLU A 200 11.29 9.03 11.88
C GLU A 200 10.17 9.49 10.95
N TYR A 201 9.35 10.43 11.42
CA TYR A 201 8.28 11.00 10.60
C TYR A 201 8.89 11.84 9.46
N PRO A 202 8.34 11.75 8.23
CA PRO A 202 8.77 12.60 7.14
C PRO A 202 8.26 14.03 7.32
N ASP A 203 8.93 14.98 6.71
CA ASP A 203 8.37 16.32 6.53
C ASP A 203 7.21 16.26 5.53
N ILE A 204 6.01 16.65 5.97
CA ILE A 204 4.86 16.85 5.08
C ILE A 204 4.50 18.32 5.07
N MET A 205 4.80 19.00 3.96
CA MET A 205 4.57 20.44 3.82
C MET A 205 4.06 20.78 2.42
N ARG A 206 3.48 21.99 2.26
CA ARG A 206 3.09 22.49 0.94
C ARG A 206 4.28 22.46 -0.01
N LEU A 207 4.03 21.99 -1.23
CA LEU A 207 5.11 21.81 -2.22
C LEU A 207 5.81 23.13 -2.56
N GLU A 208 5.08 24.24 -2.57
CA GLU A 208 5.64 25.56 -2.82
C GLU A 208 6.67 25.94 -1.74
N ARG A 209 6.34 25.66 -0.47
CA ARG A 209 7.27 25.88 0.65
C ARG A 209 8.47 24.96 0.52
N TRP A 210 8.27 23.68 0.23
CA TRP A 210 9.36 22.72 0.05
C TRP A 210 10.33 23.18 -1.05
N ARG A 211 9.82 23.72 -2.17
CA ARG A 211 10.66 24.24 -3.26
C ARG A 211 11.51 25.44 -2.85
N SER A 212 11.04 26.26 -1.90
CA SER A 212 11.75 27.45 -1.42
C SER A 212 12.78 27.17 -0.32
N GLU A 213 12.76 25.99 0.29
CA GLU A 213 13.77 25.56 1.26
C GLU A 213 15.02 25.08 0.52
N SER A 214 16.12 25.80 0.60
CA SER A 214 17.42 25.48 -0.02
C SER A 214 18.32 24.68 0.92
#